data_7a0600ec8d5d2199906c72b84cc13603
#
_entry.id   7a0600ec8d5d2199906c72b84cc13603
#
_cell.length_a   1.000
_cell.length_b   1.000
_cell.length_c   1.000
_cell.angle_alpha   90.00
_cell.angle_beta   90.00
_cell.angle_gamma   90.00
#
_symmetry.space_group_name_H-M   'P 1'
#
loop_
_entity.id
_entity.type
_entity.pdbx_description
1 polymer ?
#
loop_
_entity_poly.entity_id
_entity_poly.type
_entity_poly.pdbx_seq_one_letter_code
_entity_poly.pdbx_strand_id
1 'polypeptide(L)'
;MKQQLVDAIWWHVYPLGATGAPIRDAKDAAHRLPRLEAWLDYLIELGCNGILLGPIFESVAHGYDTLDHFRIDARLGDDADFDHFVAACHERGIQVMLDGVFNHVARTHPWVAEGLAGGTDWEGHEELATLHHDDPRVQDAVTDIMLHWLRRGIQGWRLDVAYSVPAEFWRTVLGRVREEFPDVCILGEVIHGDYAEIAEAGTLDSVTQYELWKALWSSISDTNFWELDHALGRHRDIAKRTLPNIFIGNHDVDRIASKVGQDGEIVALALLMSLPGMPSIYYGDEQGFEGVRGEGFAADDAIRPPLPASPAELSELGQWVFEEHKKLIGVRRRNQWLTHADVEVLDKENATISVRSRGENGEEIQTDAWLEPA
;
A
#
# COMPACT_ATOMS: atom_id res chain seq x y z
N MET A 1 -10.04 15.59 1.80
CA MET A 1 -10.24 14.18 1.34
C MET A 1 -11.69 13.78 1.56
N LYS A 2 -12.32 13.05 0.63
CA LYS A 2 -13.69 12.56 0.81
C LYS A 2 -13.75 11.45 1.85
N GLN A 3 -14.86 11.36 2.60
CA GLN A 3 -15.07 10.33 3.63
C GLN A 3 -14.89 8.90 3.05
N GLN A 4 -15.35 8.65 1.84
CA GLN A 4 -15.18 7.36 1.16
C GLN A 4 -13.72 6.91 1.01
N LEU A 5 -12.79 7.87 0.90
CA LEU A 5 -11.35 7.59 0.84
C LEU A 5 -10.76 7.39 2.24
N VAL A 6 -11.27 8.13 3.24
CA VAL A 6 -10.87 7.98 4.65
C VAL A 6 -11.24 6.59 5.18
N ASP A 7 -12.44 6.10 4.81
CA ASP A 7 -12.96 4.80 5.25
C ASP A 7 -12.64 3.66 4.26
N ALA A 8 -11.74 3.91 3.30
CA ALA A 8 -11.36 2.90 2.35
C ALA A 8 -10.55 1.77 3.01
N ILE A 9 -10.85 0.54 2.58
CA ILE A 9 -10.02 -0.63 2.83
C ILE A 9 -9.44 -1.01 1.48
N TRP A 10 -8.13 -0.89 1.37
CA TRP A 10 -7.43 -1.03 0.09
C TRP A 10 -7.00 -2.48 -0.13
N TRP A 11 -7.29 -3.02 -1.31
CA TRP A 11 -6.64 -4.20 -1.81
C TRP A 11 -5.39 -3.76 -2.56
N HIS A 12 -4.22 -4.07 -2.03
CA HIS A 12 -2.93 -3.63 -2.57
C HIS A 12 -2.39 -4.69 -3.53
N VAL A 13 -2.22 -4.33 -4.78
CA VAL A 13 -1.79 -5.22 -5.86
C VAL A 13 -0.52 -4.70 -6.50
N TYR A 14 0.46 -5.58 -6.72
CA TYR A 14 1.61 -5.31 -7.58
C TYR A 14 1.31 -5.84 -8.99
N PRO A 15 0.92 -4.98 -9.95
CA PRO A 15 0.29 -5.42 -11.19
C PRO A 15 1.17 -6.30 -12.08
N LEU A 16 2.46 -5.98 -12.23
CA LEU A 16 3.38 -6.77 -13.05
C LEU A 16 3.44 -8.22 -12.54
N GLY A 17 3.64 -8.41 -11.23
CA GLY A 17 3.63 -9.74 -10.61
C GLY A 17 2.27 -10.41 -10.72
N ALA A 18 1.22 -9.77 -10.22
CA ALA A 18 -0.12 -10.32 -10.15
C ALA A 18 -0.65 -10.77 -11.53
N THR A 19 -0.30 -10.08 -12.59
CA THR A 19 -0.71 -10.45 -13.97
C THR A 19 0.22 -11.41 -14.65
N GLY A 20 1.34 -11.81 -14.03
CA GLY A 20 2.34 -12.69 -14.60
C GLY A 20 3.12 -12.06 -15.76
N ALA A 21 3.36 -10.74 -15.70
CA ALA A 21 4.19 -10.05 -16.65
C ALA A 21 5.67 -10.43 -16.45
N PRO A 22 6.48 -10.56 -17.53
CA PRO A 22 7.91 -10.80 -17.39
C PRO A 22 8.59 -9.57 -16.77
N ILE A 23 9.21 -9.72 -15.62
CA ILE A 23 9.82 -8.61 -14.87
C ILE A 23 11.22 -8.29 -15.46
N ARG A 24 12.05 -9.31 -15.70
CA ARG A 24 13.48 -9.16 -16.04
C ARG A 24 13.85 -9.74 -17.40
N ASP A 25 12.97 -10.56 -17.96
CA ASP A 25 13.12 -11.10 -19.29
C ASP A 25 12.78 -10.07 -20.37
N ALA A 26 12.96 -10.43 -21.63
CA ALA A 26 12.56 -9.59 -22.75
C ALA A 26 11.09 -9.20 -22.61
N LYS A 27 10.82 -7.89 -22.58
CA LYS A 27 9.46 -7.37 -22.51
C LYS A 27 8.64 -7.84 -23.71
N ASP A 28 7.46 -8.36 -23.43
CA ASP A 28 6.44 -8.62 -24.43
C ASP A 28 5.32 -7.57 -24.28
N ALA A 29 4.89 -6.98 -25.35
CA ALA A 29 3.70 -6.14 -25.35
C ALA A 29 2.46 -7.05 -25.24
N ALA A 30 1.65 -6.82 -24.21
CA ALA A 30 0.46 -7.63 -23.97
C ALA A 30 -0.60 -6.84 -23.17
N HIS A 31 -1.87 -7.18 -23.35
CA HIS A 31 -2.99 -6.59 -22.63
C HIS A 31 -3.28 -7.41 -21.36
N ARG A 32 -2.49 -7.19 -20.30
CA ARG A 32 -2.62 -7.94 -19.03
C ARG A 32 -3.47 -7.23 -17.97
N LEU A 33 -3.58 -5.91 -18.03
CA LEU A 33 -4.39 -5.15 -17.07
C LEU A 33 -5.85 -5.63 -16.99
N PRO A 34 -6.50 -6.01 -18.11
CA PRO A 34 -7.84 -6.62 -18.08
C PRO A 34 -7.94 -7.90 -17.25
N ARG A 35 -6.84 -8.60 -16.98
CA ARG A 35 -6.85 -9.78 -16.07
C ARG A 35 -7.20 -9.39 -14.63
N LEU A 36 -6.82 -8.20 -14.19
CA LEU A 36 -7.18 -7.69 -12.86
C LEU A 36 -8.67 -7.34 -12.76
N GLU A 37 -9.33 -7.06 -13.88
CA GLU A 37 -10.77 -6.80 -13.87
C GLU A 37 -11.58 -8.02 -13.39
N ALA A 38 -11.12 -9.23 -13.70
CA ALA A 38 -11.73 -10.47 -13.20
C ALA A 38 -11.71 -10.60 -11.67
N TRP A 39 -10.90 -9.80 -10.99
CA TRP A 39 -10.72 -9.79 -9.54
C TRP A 39 -11.52 -8.69 -8.82
N LEU A 40 -12.17 -7.79 -9.53
CA LEU A 40 -12.88 -6.66 -8.92
C LEU A 40 -14.08 -7.12 -8.07
N ASP A 41 -14.83 -8.11 -8.53
CA ASP A 41 -15.95 -8.66 -7.77
C ASP A 41 -15.45 -9.47 -6.54
N TYR A 42 -14.29 -10.14 -6.65
CA TYR A 42 -13.61 -10.79 -5.54
C TYR A 42 -13.14 -9.79 -4.48
N LEU A 43 -12.57 -8.65 -4.89
CA LEU A 43 -12.21 -7.55 -3.99
C LEU A 43 -13.42 -7.06 -3.18
N ILE A 44 -14.57 -6.91 -3.83
CA ILE A 44 -15.83 -6.50 -3.17
C ILE A 44 -16.31 -7.60 -2.21
N GLU A 45 -16.25 -8.86 -2.62
CA GLU A 45 -16.63 -10.00 -1.78
C GLU A 45 -15.76 -10.08 -0.53
N LEU A 46 -14.45 -9.84 -0.65
CA LEU A 46 -13.51 -9.74 0.47
C LEU A 46 -13.91 -8.62 1.44
N GLY A 47 -14.57 -7.57 0.94
CA GLY A 47 -15.01 -6.42 1.71
C GLY A 47 -14.18 -5.17 1.48
N CYS A 48 -13.18 -5.20 0.61
CA CYS A 48 -12.44 -4.01 0.20
C CYS A 48 -13.29 -3.12 -0.71
N ASN A 49 -12.97 -1.84 -0.76
CA ASN A 49 -13.64 -0.84 -1.59
C ASN A 49 -12.67 0.13 -2.28
N GLY A 50 -11.39 -0.16 -2.19
CA GLY A 50 -10.33 0.52 -2.92
C GLY A 50 -9.33 -0.48 -3.47
N ILE A 51 -8.72 -0.15 -4.60
CA ILE A 51 -7.57 -0.84 -5.15
C ILE A 51 -6.37 0.10 -5.19
N LEU A 52 -5.26 -0.32 -4.55
CA LEU A 52 -3.98 0.37 -4.59
C LEU A 52 -3.08 -0.42 -5.52
N LEU A 53 -2.76 0.16 -6.66
CA LEU A 53 -1.90 -0.46 -7.65
C LEU A 53 -0.45 -0.02 -7.45
N GLY A 54 0.47 -0.96 -7.28
CA GLY A 54 1.89 -0.71 -7.47
C GLY A 54 2.17 -0.13 -8.86
N PRO A 55 3.44 0.20 -9.21
CA PRO A 55 3.74 0.94 -10.43
C PRO A 55 3.18 0.28 -11.70
N ILE A 56 2.53 1.09 -12.55
CA ILE A 56 1.94 0.68 -13.83
C ILE A 56 2.57 1.36 -15.03
N PHE A 57 3.52 2.28 -14.81
CA PHE A 57 4.10 3.09 -15.87
C PHE A 57 5.24 2.38 -16.57
N GLU A 58 5.54 2.79 -17.80
CA GLU A 58 6.65 2.25 -18.59
C GLU A 58 7.93 2.31 -17.76
N SER A 59 8.59 1.16 -17.59
CA SER A 59 9.74 0.99 -16.71
C SER A 59 10.80 0.11 -17.36
N VAL A 60 12.00 0.05 -16.79
CA VAL A 60 13.05 -0.87 -17.30
C VAL A 60 12.70 -2.31 -16.95
N ALA A 61 12.40 -2.60 -15.68
CA ALA A 61 12.14 -3.94 -15.18
C ALA A 61 10.93 -4.01 -14.22
N HIS A 62 11.07 -3.50 -13.00
CA HIS A 62 10.16 -3.80 -11.89
C HIS A 62 9.14 -2.69 -11.59
N GLY A 63 9.07 -1.63 -12.41
CA GLY A 63 8.12 -0.54 -12.21
C GLY A 63 8.65 0.62 -11.37
N TYR A 64 9.56 0.38 -10.43
CA TYR A 64 10.22 1.43 -9.63
C TYR A 64 11.43 2.05 -10.36
N ASP A 65 11.70 1.64 -11.57
CA ASP A 65 12.72 2.12 -12.51
C ASP A 65 12.04 2.75 -13.74
N THR A 66 11.23 3.77 -13.50
CA THR A 66 10.34 4.41 -14.49
C THR A 66 11.12 5.01 -15.65
N LEU A 67 10.59 4.82 -16.87
CA LEU A 67 11.06 5.40 -18.12
C LEU A 67 10.13 6.46 -18.70
N ASP A 68 8.82 6.34 -18.45
CA ASP A 68 7.82 7.30 -18.92
C ASP A 68 6.57 7.24 -18.03
N HIS A 69 6.32 8.29 -17.28
CA HIS A 69 5.19 8.40 -16.36
C HIS A 69 3.84 8.67 -17.06
N PHE A 70 3.83 8.97 -18.34
CA PHE A 70 2.62 9.22 -19.12
C PHE A 70 2.16 8.01 -19.94
N ARG A 71 2.89 6.89 -19.85
CA ARG A 71 2.57 5.66 -20.57
C ARG A 71 2.38 4.49 -19.63
N ILE A 72 1.34 3.71 -19.90
CA ILE A 72 1.18 2.40 -19.28
C ILE A 72 2.31 1.49 -19.77
N ASP A 73 2.87 0.68 -18.87
CA ASP A 73 3.88 -0.32 -19.23
C ASP A 73 3.31 -1.29 -20.28
N ALA A 74 4.01 -1.42 -21.40
CA ALA A 74 3.55 -2.23 -22.53
C ALA A 74 3.27 -3.70 -22.16
N ARG A 75 3.83 -4.18 -21.05
CA ARG A 75 3.55 -5.52 -20.51
C ARG A 75 2.17 -5.61 -19.85
N LEU A 76 1.61 -4.49 -19.41
CA LEU A 76 0.28 -4.40 -18.77
C LEU A 76 -0.81 -4.06 -19.79
N GLY A 77 -0.49 -3.24 -20.79
CA GLY A 77 -1.47 -2.82 -21.78
C GLY A 77 -1.20 -1.43 -22.34
N ASP A 78 -2.27 -0.74 -22.64
CA ASP A 78 -2.25 0.62 -23.15
C ASP A 78 -3.25 1.52 -22.41
N ASP A 79 -3.38 2.75 -22.88
CA ASP A 79 -4.29 3.75 -22.33
C ASP A 79 -5.75 3.32 -22.37
N ALA A 80 -6.17 2.56 -23.39
CA ALA A 80 -7.54 2.09 -23.50
C ALA A 80 -7.84 0.99 -22.46
N ASP A 81 -6.88 0.10 -22.20
CA ASP A 81 -6.99 -0.91 -21.13
C ASP A 81 -7.12 -0.23 -19.77
N PHE A 82 -6.33 0.82 -19.52
CA PHE A 82 -6.39 1.56 -18.28
C PHE A 82 -7.73 2.28 -18.09
N ASP A 83 -8.21 3.00 -19.11
CA ASP A 83 -9.50 3.71 -19.02
C ASP A 83 -10.65 2.73 -18.80
N HIS A 84 -10.61 1.57 -19.48
CA HIS A 84 -11.59 0.51 -19.28
C HIS A 84 -11.55 -0.05 -17.85
N PHE A 85 -10.36 -0.34 -17.33
CA PHE A 85 -10.18 -0.83 -15.97
C PHE A 85 -10.68 0.17 -14.91
N VAL A 86 -10.34 1.46 -15.04
CA VAL A 86 -10.83 2.51 -14.13
C VAL A 86 -12.35 2.64 -14.20
N ALA A 87 -12.93 2.58 -15.40
CA ALA A 87 -14.38 2.60 -15.56
C ALA A 87 -15.05 1.40 -14.86
N ALA A 88 -14.49 0.19 -15.03
CA ALA A 88 -14.99 -1.02 -14.38
C ALA A 88 -14.89 -0.94 -12.84
N CYS A 89 -13.83 -0.30 -12.30
CA CYS A 89 -13.72 0.01 -10.87
C CYS A 89 -14.85 0.96 -10.42
N HIS A 90 -15.05 2.05 -11.13
CA HIS A 90 -16.07 3.05 -10.78
C HIS A 90 -17.49 2.50 -10.83
N GLU A 91 -17.82 1.68 -11.81
CA GLU A 91 -19.13 1.00 -11.91
C GLU A 91 -19.44 0.14 -10.67
N ARG A 92 -18.40 -0.34 -10.00
CA ARG A 92 -18.48 -1.14 -8.78
C ARG A 92 -18.30 -0.32 -7.50
N GLY A 93 -18.09 1.00 -7.59
CA GLY A 93 -17.81 1.86 -6.45
C GLY A 93 -16.43 1.68 -5.84
N ILE A 94 -15.49 1.08 -6.58
CA ILE A 94 -14.10 0.87 -6.14
C ILE A 94 -13.29 2.14 -6.40
N GLN A 95 -12.59 2.63 -5.37
CA GLN A 95 -11.63 3.73 -5.48
C GLN A 95 -10.31 3.22 -6.05
N VAL A 96 -9.64 4.02 -6.88
CA VAL A 96 -8.36 3.66 -7.50
C VAL A 96 -7.25 4.58 -7.01
N MET A 97 -6.16 4.00 -6.51
CA MET A 97 -4.93 4.70 -6.12
C MET A 97 -3.77 4.14 -6.93
N LEU A 98 -2.95 5.03 -7.48
CA LEU A 98 -1.73 4.65 -8.19
C LEU A 98 -0.49 4.90 -7.35
N ASP A 99 0.57 4.19 -7.67
CA ASP A 99 1.90 4.37 -7.09
C ASP A 99 2.72 5.34 -7.93
N GLY A 100 3.15 6.44 -7.32
CA GLY A 100 3.95 7.49 -7.94
C GLY A 100 5.40 7.42 -7.49
N VAL A 101 6.28 7.00 -8.38
CA VAL A 101 7.73 6.97 -8.15
C VAL A 101 8.31 8.32 -8.56
N PHE A 102 8.41 9.25 -7.58
CA PHE A 102 8.83 10.63 -7.79
C PHE A 102 10.11 11.02 -7.03
N ASN A 103 10.76 10.06 -6.38
CA ASN A 103 12.08 10.27 -5.83
C ASN A 103 13.19 10.07 -6.86
N HIS A 104 13.02 9.11 -7.75
CA HIS A 104 14.02 8.69 -8.74
C HIS A 104 13.36 8.18 -10.02
N VAL A 105 14.17 8.00 -11.04
CA VAL A 105 13.81 7.41 -12.34
C VAL A 105 14.90 6.45 -12.77
N ALA A 106 14.66 5.65 -13.81
CA ALA A 106 15.70 4.84 -14.42
C ALA A 106 16.87 5.73 -14.91
N ARG A 107 18.11 5.24 -14.81
CA ARG A 107 19.30 5.96 -15.30
C ARG A 107 19.23 6.31 -16.78
N THR A 108 18.43 5.57 -17.53
CA THR A 108 18.20 5.79 -18.97
C THR A 108 17.00 6.68 -19.29
N HIS A 109 16.32 7.21 -18.26
CA HIS A 109 15.20 8.14 -18.44
C HIS A 109 15.66 9.42 -19.15
N PRO A 110 14.87 10.00 -20.09
CA PRO A 110 15.21 11.24 -20.81
C PRO A 110 15.59 12.39 -19.88
N TRP A 111 14.99 12.49 -18.70
CA TRP A 111 15.28 13.54 -17.72
C TRP A 111 16.73 13.56 -17.22
N VAL A 112 17.45 12.44 -17.30
CA VAL A 112 18.89 12.42 -16.98
C VAL A 112 19.68 13.25 -18.00
N ALA A 113 19.38 13.09 -19.29
CA ALA A 113 20.02 13.89 -20.36
C ALA A 113 19.59 15.37 -20.31
N GLU A 114 18.40 15.67 -19.82
CA GLU A 114 17.85 17.03 -19.67
C GLU A 114 18.33 17.73 -18.38
N GLY A 115 19.07 17.03 -17.52
CA GLY A 115 19.57 17.55 -16.25
C GLY A 115 18.49 17.73 -15.17
N LEU A 116 17.39 16.97 -15.25
CA LEU A 116 16.31 16.95 -14.25
C LEU A 116 16.48 15.83 -13.23
N ALA A 117 17.30 14.84 -13.54
CA ALA A 117 17.69 13.75 -12.67
C ALA A 117 19.18 13.44 -12.81
N GLY A 118 19.80 12.91 -11.76
CA GLY A 118 21.22 12.58 -11.81
C GLY A 118 21.82 12.43 -10.42
N GLY A 119 23.14 12.64 -10.31
CA GLY A 119 23.86 12.57 -9.04
C GLY A 119 24.13 11.14 -8.57
N THR A 120 24.07 10.94 -7.28
CA THR A 120 24.27 9.63 -6.66
C THR A 120 23.10 8.69 -6.94
N ASP A 121 23.43 7.44 -7.14
CA ASP A 121 22.56 6.29 -7.08
C ASP A 121 21.68 6.33 -5.81
N TRP A 122 20.41 5.96 -5.97
CA TRP A 122 19.51 5.81 -4.84
C TRP A 122 19.85 4.52 -4.07
N GLU A 123 20.23 4.66 -2.80
CA GLU A 123 20.57 3.54 -1.89
C GLU A 123 21.57 2.51 -2.47
N GLY A 124 22.49 2.96 -3.33
CA GLY A 124 23.47 2.09 -3.99
C GLY A 124 22.96 1.41 -5.28
N HIS A 125 21.79 1.79 -5.76
CA HIS A 125 21.23 1.35 -7.04
C HIS A 125 21.78 2.20 -8.19
N GLU A 126 22.87 1.76 -8.82
CA GLU A 126 23.53 2.48 -9.92
C GLU A 126 22.60 2.69 -11.15
N GLU A 127 21.57 1.84 -11.30
CA GLU A 127 20.57 1.89 -12.37
C GLU A 127 19.52 3.00 -12.18
N LEU A 128 19.47 3.64 -11.00
CA LEU A 128 18.52 4.70 -10.67
C LEU A 128 19.20 6.08 -10.64
N ALA A 129 18.46 7.12 -10.96
CA ALA A 129 18.89 8.53 -10.89
C ALA A 129 17.88 9.33 -10.06
N THR A 130 18.36 10.00 -9.02
CA THR A 130 17.52 10.84 -8.14
C THR A 130 17.07 12.09 -8.88
N LEU A 131 15.81 12.49 -8.70
CA LEU A 131 15.27 13.73 -9.27
C LEU A 131 15.85 14.96 -8.57
N HIS A 132 16.05 16.03 -9.33
CA HIS A 132 16.47 17.33 -8.78
C HIS A 132 15.24 18.09 -8.25
N HIS A 133 14.77 17.74 -7.02
CA HIS A 133 13.53 18.24 -6.44
C HIS A 133 13.49 19.76 -6.20
N ASP A 134 14.62 20.42 -6.17
CA ASP A 134 14.76 21.88 -6.10
C ASP A 134 14.60 22.59 -7.47
N ASP A 135 14.62 21.83 -8.58
CA ASP A 135 14.39 22.38 -9.91
C ASP A 135 12.87 22.57 -10.16
N PRO A 136 12.41 23.80 -10.45
CA PRO A 136 11.00 24.07 -10.75
C PRO A 136 10.43 23.23 -11.89
N ARG A 137 11.28 22.85 -12.88
CA ARG A 137 10.84 22.00 -14.00
C ARG A 137 10.45 20.59 -13.54
N VAL A 138 11.10 20.07 -12.50
CA VAL A 138 10.74 18.77 -11.89
C VAL A 138 9.42 18.92 -11.14
N GLN A 139 9.23 20.03 -10.40
CA GLN A 139 7.96 20.30 -9.72
C GLN A 139 6.79 20.40 -10.71
N ASP A 140 6.99 21.11 -11.82
CA ASP A 140 6.00 21.26 -12.89
C ASP A 140 5.68 19.89 -13.52
N ALA A 141 6.70 19.10 -13.87
CA ALA A 141 6.55 17.80 -14.50
C ALA A 141 5.81 16.80 -13.58
N VAL A 142 6.16 16.71 -12.29
CA VAL A 142 5.48 15.82 -11.34
C VAL A 142 4.03 16.27 -11.12
N THR A 143 3.79 17.58 -11.04
CA THR A 143 2.42 18.11 -10.96
C THR A 143 1.58 17.69 -12.17
N ASP A 144 2.13 17.85 -13.38
CA ASP A 144 1.45 17.48 -14.63
C ASP A 144 1.16 15.97 -14.71
N ILE A 145 2.09 15.11 -14.27
CA ILE A 145 1.90 13.66 -14.19
C ILE A 145 0.73 13.35 -13.25
N MET A 146 0.75 13.91 -12.03
CA MET A 146 -0.29 13.64 -11.04
C MET A 146 -1.67 14.08 -11.54
N LEU A 147 -1.77 15.27 -12.14
CA LEU A 147 -3.01 15.80 -12.71
C LEU A 147 -3.49 14.98 -13.91
N HIS A 148 -2.57 14.51 -14.77
CA HIS A 148 -2.93 13.69 -15.94
C HIS A 148 -3.73 12.45 -15.54
N TRP A 149 -3.23 11.69 -14.56
CA TRP A 149 -3.89 10.45 -14.14
C TRP A 149 -5.14 10.69 -13.27
N LEU A 150 -5.15 11.76 -12.46
CA LEU A 150 -6.36 12.19 -11.74
C LEU A 150 -7.50 12.56 -12.69
N ARG A 151 -7.20 13.26 -13.78
CA ARG A 151 -8.18 13.56 -14.86
C ARG A 151 -8.68 12.30 -15.55
N ARG A 152 -7.91 11.21 -15.52
CA ARG A 152 -8.30 9.90 -16.06
C ARG A 152 -9.05 9.03 -15.05
N GLY A 153 -9.35 9.57 -13.86
CA GLY A 153 -10.34 9.01 -12.95
C GLY A 153 -9.80 8.29 -11.72
N ILE A 154 -8.52 8.36 -11.43
CA ILE A 154 -8.02 7.87 -10.14
C ILE A 154 -8.39 8.84 -9.00
N GLN A 155 -8.41 8.36 -7.75
CA GLN A 155 -8.76 9.16 -6.59
C GLN A 155 -7.62 9.40 -5.61
N GLY A 156 -6.48 8.74 -5.82
CA GLY A 156 -5.35 8.88 -4.90
C GLY A 156 -4.00 8.51 -5.50
N TRP A 157 -2.97 8.90 -4.77
CA TRP A 157 -1.59 8.56 -5.04
C TRP A 157 -0.92 7.99 -3.79
N ARG A 158 -0.26 6.85 -3.92
CA ARG A 158 0.79 6.41 -3.01
C ARG A 158 2.09 6.99 -3.54
N LEU A 159 2.85 7.67 -2.71
CA LEU A 159 4.11 8.29 -3.08
C LEU A 159 5.26 7.41 -2.57
N ASP A 160 5.96 6.79 -3.50
CA ASP A 160 7.12 5.96 -3.23
C ASP A 160 8.23 6.77 -2.54
N VAL A 161 8.83 6.21 -1.50
CA VAL A 161 9.94 6.80 -0.75
C VAL A 161 9.68 8.27 -0.33
N ALA A 162 8.46 8.60 0.06
CA ALA A 162 8.03 9.98 0.33
C ALA A 162 8.88 10.67 1.40
N TYR A 163 9.43 9.92 2.36
CA TYR A 163 10.29 10.42 3.43
C TYR A 163 11.65 10.96 2.94
N SER A 164 12.11 10.54 1.77
CA SER A 164 13.39 10.97 1.20
C SER A 164 13.26 12.20 0.29
N VAL A 165 12.05 12.51 -0.14
CA VAL A 165 11.78 13.69 -0.96
C VAL A 165 11.58 14.91 -0.05
N PRO A 166 12.19 16.08 -0.36
CA PRO A 166 12.04 17.26 0.48
C PRO A 166 10.58 17.67 0.71
N ALA A 167 10.21 17.95 1.96
CA ALA A 167 8.83 18.33 2.31
C ALA A 167 8.33 19.57 1.54
N GLU A 168 9.21 20.53 1.23
CA GLU A 168 8.88 21.70 0.42
C GLU A 168 8.44 21.35 -0.99
N PHE A 169 9.06 20.32 -1.58
CA PHE A 169 8.68 19.80 -2.88
C PHE A 169 7.22 19.28 -2.82
N TRP A 170 6.92 18.45 -1.81
CA TRP A 170 5.56 17.94 -1.64
C TRP A 170 4.54 19.06 -1.40
N ARG A 171 4.84 20.03 -0.54
CA ARG A 171 3.94 21.18 -0.33
C ARG A 171 3.62 21.91 -1.63
N THR A 172 4.63 22.13 -2.45
CA THR A 172 4.47 22.83 -3.73
C THR A 172 3.65 22.03 -4.72
N VAL A 173 4.02 20.77 -4.97
CA VAL A 173 3.36 19.91 -5.94
C VAL A 173 1.93 19.59 -5.51
N LEU A 174 1.74 19.12 -4.25
CA LEU A 174 0.43 18.74 -3.75
C LEU A 174 -0.50 19.94 -3.57
N GLY A 175 0.03 21.12 -3.26
CA GLY A 175 -0.73 22.36 -3.26
C GLY A 175 -1.38 22.62 -4.61
N ARG A 176 -0.61 22.55 -5.70
CA ARG A 176 -1.11 22.71 -7.08
C ARG A 176 -2.08 21.62 -7.49
N VAL A 177 -1.81 20.36 -7.14
CA VAL A 177 -2.73 19.24 -7.42
C VAL A 177 -4.07 19.45 -6.73
N ARG A 178 -4.08 19.92 -5.48
CA ARG A 178 -5.32 20.15 -4.73
C ARG A 178 -6.12 21.37 -5.19
N GLU A 179 -5.53 22.29 -5.95
CA GLU A 179 -6.29 23.37 -6.60
C GLU A 179 -7.34 22.80 -7.57
N GLU A 180 -7.02 21.72 -8.28
CA GLU A 180 -7.94 21.06 -9.21
C GLU A 180 -8.67 19.86 -8.58
N PHE A 181 -7.97 19.08 -7.75
CA PHE A 181 -8.49 17.87 -7.07
C PHE A 181 -8.40 18.00 -5.55
N PRO A 182 -9.26 18.83 -4.91
CA PRO A 182 -9.19 19.08 -3.47
C PRO A 182 -9.43 17.85 -2.60
N ASP A 183 -10.07 16.84 -3.16
CA ASP A 183 -10.44 15.60 -2.48
C ASP A 183 -9.45 14.43 -2.72
N VAL A 184 -8.34 14.66 -3.42
CA VAL A 184 -7.34 13.62 -3.68
C VAL A 184 -6.82 13.02 -2.37
N CYS A 185 -6.63 11.70 -2.35
CA CYS A 185 -5.99 11.00 -1.23
C CYS A 185 -4.49 10.85 -1.52
N ILE A 186 -3.64 11.34 -0.62
CA ILE A 186 -2.19 11.26 -0.74
C ILE A 186 -1.63 10.39 0.39
N LEU A 187 -1.21 9.21 0.04
CA LEU A 187 -0.53 8.25 0.91
C LEU A 187 0.97 8.31 0.66
N GLY A 188 1.77 8.74 1.62
CA GLY A 188 3.23 8.69 1.52
C GLY A 188 3.80 7.39 2.09
N GLU A 189 4.71 6.76 1.37
CA GLU A 189 5.51 5.72 1.98
C GLU A 189 6.52 6.34 2.93
N VAL A 190 6.45 5.93 4.19
CA VAL A 190 7.40 6.29 5.25
C VAL A 190 7.79 5.01 5.99
N ILE A 191 9.08 4.70 6.00
CA ILE A 191 9.59 3.45 6.60
C ILE A 191 10.10 3.70 8.03
N HIS A 192 10.62 4.88 8.30
CA HIS A 192 11.21 5.26 9.58
C HIS A 192 11.14 6.78 9.82
N GLY A 193 11.46 7.22 11.02
CA GLY A 193 11.47 8.63 11.41
C GLY A 193 10.21 9.04 12.19
N ASP A 194 9.93 10.33 12.24
CA ASP A 194 8.67 10.83 12.80
C ASP A 194 7.59 10.85 11.70
N TYR A 195 6.78 9.80 11.68
CA TYR A 195 5.74 9.60 10.67
C TYR A 195 4.78 10.80 10.57
N ALA A 196 4.35 11.32 11.72
CA ALA A 196 3.40 12.43 11.75
C ALA A 196 4.04 13.76 11.31
N GLU A 197 5.29 14.01 11.71
CA GLU A 197 6.02 15.20 11.28
C GLU A 197 6.25 15.18 9.76
N ILE A 198 6.62 14.03 9.18
CA ILE A 198 6.79 13.87 7.72
C ILE A 198 5.48 14.13 6.99
N ALA A 199 4.37 13.57 7.49
CA ALA A 199 3.05 13.78 6.90
C ALA A 199 2.65 15.27 6.94
N GLU A 200 2.75 15.91 8.10
CA GLU A 200 2.41 17.33 8.28
C GLU A 200 3.30 18.24 7.44
N ALA A 201 4.62 18.03 7.47
CA ALA A 201 5.57 18.83 6.73
C ALA A 201 5.38 18.72 5.21
N GLY A 202 5.08 17.52 4.70
CA GLY A 202 4.82 17.26 3.28
C GLY A 202 3.38 17.49 2.85
N THR A 203 2.47 17.78 3.77
CA THR A 203 1.01 17.86 3.52
C THR A 203 0.40 16.55 2.99
N LEU A 204 0.94 15.40 3.43
CA LEU A 204 0.40 14.08 3.11
C LEU A 204 -0.85 13.80 3.94
N ASP A 205 -1.83 13.11 3.37
CA ASP A 205 -3.05 12.73 4.11
C ASP A 205 -2.84 11.49 4.98
N SER A 206 -1.99 10.59 4.52
CA SER A 206 -1.70 9.30 5.14
C SER A 206 -0.24 8.93 4.96
N VAL A 207 0.27 8.09 5.86
CA VAL A 207 1.62 7.51 5.78
C VAL A 207 1.59 6.04 6.15
N THR A 208 2.44 5.22 5.52
CA THR A 208 2.57 3.79 5.82
C THR A 208 3.14 3.57 7.21
N GLN A 209 2.51 2.68 8.00
CA GLN A 209 2.89 2.45 9.40
C GLN A 209 3.72 1.16 9.56
N TYR A 210 4.97 1.22 9.13
CA TYR A 210 5.91 0.09 9.19
C TYR A 210 6.28 -0.35 10.60
N GLU A 211 6.29 0.57 11.57
CA GLU A 211 6.59 0.23 12.96
C GLU A 211 5.49 -0.67 13.55
N LEU A 212 4.22 -0.37 13.27
CA LEU A 212 3.10 -1.23 13.67
C LEU A 212 3.14 -2.58 12.95
N TRP A 213 3.36 -2.58 11.63
CA TRP A 213 3.54 -3.80 10.86
C TRP A 213 4.59 -4.72 11.49
N LYS A 214 5.77 -4.16 11.79
CA LYS A 214 6.88 -4.92 12.40
C LYS A 214 6.48 -5.48 13.76
N ALA A 215 5.87 -4.68 14.62
CA ALA A 215 5.46 -5.11 15.95
C ALA A 215 4.36 -6.19 15.92
N LEU A 216 3.43 -6.14 14.97
CA LEU A 216 2.38 -7.15 14.82
C LEU A 216 2.98 -8.53 14.55
N TRP A 217 3.79 -8.69 13.51
CA TRP A 217 4.31 -10.02 13.18
C TRP A 217 5.37 -10.49 14.17
N SER A 218 6.28 -9.60 14.64
CA SER A 218 7.34 -10.02 15.55
C SER A 218 6.81 -10.41 16.93
N SER A 219 5.81 -9.70 17.44
CA SER A 219 5.18 -10.07 18.72
C SER A 219 4.52 -11.44 18.68
N ILE A 220 3.96 -11.83 17.56
CA ILE A 220 3.40 -13.17 17.36
C ILE A 220 4.49 -14.20 17.21
N SER A 221 5.47 -13.96 16.32
CA SER A 221 6.61 -14.85 16.07
C SER A 221 7.41 -15.14 17.33
N ASP A 222 7.66 -14.11 18.14
CA ASP A 222 8.51 -14.21 19.33
C ASP A 222 7.71 -14.52 20.62
N THR A 223 6.38 -14.64 20.49
CA THR A 223 5.46 -14.78 21.65
C THR A 223 5.73 -13.69 22.69
N ASN A 224 5.68 -12.42 22.23
CA ASN A 224 6.08 -11.26 23.04
C ASN A 224 5.21 -10.02 22.78
N PHE A 225 4.00 -9.98 23.34
CA PHE A 225 3.10 -8.84 23.18
C PHE A 225 3.53 -7.55 23.91
N TRP A 226 4.60 -7.55 24.67
CA TRP A 226 5.18 -6.31 25.23
C TRP A 226 5.73 -5.40 24.13
N GLU A 227 6.24 -5.96 23.05
CA GLU A 227 6.66 -5.17 21.87
C GLU A 227 5.47 -4.49 21.21
N LEU A 228 4.37 -5.21 21.04
CA LEU A 228 3.16 -4.65 20.44
C LEU A 228 2.56 -3.55 21.33
N ASP A 229 2.50 -3.73 22.65
CA ASP A 229 2.04 -2.69 23.57
C ASP A 229 2.82 -1.38 23.41
N HIS A 230 4.13 -1.46 23.32
CA HIS A 230 4.96 -0.28 23.08
C HIS A 230 4.65 0.39 21.76
N ALA A 231 4.53 -0.41 20.68
CA ALA A 231 4.20 0.10 19.35
C ALA A 231 2.80 0.70 19.27
N LEU A 232 1.81 0.13 19.99
CA LEU A 232 0.45 0.66 20.05
C LEU A 232 0.39 2.04 20.72
N GLY A 233 1.22 2.26 21.75
CA GLY A 233 1.34 3.59 22.36
C GLY A 233 1.83 4.63 21.35
N ARG A 234 2.84 4.31 20.56
CA ARG A 234 3.36 5.19 19.50
C ARG A 234 2.34 5.34 18.35
N HIS A 235 1.71 4.26 17.95
CA HIS A 235 0.68 4.27 16.91
C HIS A 235 -0.49 5.18 17.27
N ARG A 236 -0.95 5.13 18.52
CA ARG A 236 -1.98 6.05 19.04
C ARG A 236 -1.57 7.51 18.88
N ASP A 237 -0.32 7.85 19.21
CA ASP A 237 0.17 9.22 19.10
C ASP A 237 0.30 9.68 17.64
N ILE A 238 0.70 8.80 16.75
CA ILE A 238 0.72 9.03 15.29
C ILE A 238 -0.71 9.24 14.78
N ALA A 239 -1.65 8.36 15.14
CA ALA A 239 -3.04 8.41 14.66
C ALA A 239 -3.82 9.67 15.11
N LYS A 240 -3.36 10.35 16.15
CA LYS A 240 -3.91 11.65 16.58
C LYS A 240 -3.50 12.81 15.67
N ARG A 241 -2.43 12.66 14.89
CA ARG A 241 -1.84 13.72 14.07
C ARG A 241 -2.01 13.49 12.57
N THR A 242 -2.08 12.23 12.14
CA THR A 242 -2.24 11.84 10.74
C THR A 242 -3.09 10.58 10.63
N LEU A 243 -3.51 10.23 9.42
CA LEU A 243 -4.22 8.98 9.15
C LEU A 243 -3.20 7.91 8.74
N PRO A 244 -2.76 7.00 9.63
CA PRO A 244 -1.78 5.98 9.25
C PRO A 244 -2.41 4.94 8.33
N ASN A 245 -1.71 4.56 7.25
CA ASN A 245 -2.02 3.36 6.50
C ASN A 245 -1.46 2.15 7.24
N ILE A 246 -2.33 1.24 7.63
CA ILE A 246 -2.01 0.07 8.45
C ILE A 246 -2.14 -1.22 7.63
N PHE A 247 -1.22 -2.15 7.83
CA PHE A 247 -1.12 -3.39 7.05
C PHE A 247 -0.36 -4.48 7.81
N ILE A 248 -0.59 -5.74 7.43
CA ILE A 248 0.18 -6.90 7.90
C ILE A 248 1.19 -7.41 6.86
N GLY A 249 1.07 -6.96 5.61
CA GLY A 249 1.97 -7.27 4.50
C GLY A 249 1.86 -6.26 3.38
N ASN A 250 2.91 -6.18 2.55
CA ASN A 250 2.96 -5.43 1.31
C ASN A 250 3.95 -6.07 0.32
N HIS A 251 4.22 -5.40 -0.80
CA HIS A 251 5.06 -5.92 -1.88
C HIS A 251 6.58 -5.86 -1.62
N ASP A 252 7.01 -5.33 -0.47
CA ASP A 252 8.43 -5.12 -0.11
C ASP A 252 8.88 -5.96 1.08
N VAL A 253 7.97 -6.72 1.68
CA VAL A 253 8.26 -7.50 2.88
C VAL A 253 7.88 -8.97 2.70
N ASP A 254 8.46 -9.83 3.52
CA ASP A 254 8.05 -11.24 3.55
C ASP A 254 6.56 -11.37 3.80
N ARG A 255 5.92 -12.33 3.15
CA ARG A 255 4.51 -12.65 3.38
C ARG A 255 4.25 -12.98 4.84
N ILE A 256 3.15 -12.47 5.37
CA ILE A 256 2.79 -12.65 6.79
C ILE A 256 2.66 -14.14 7.15
N ALA A 257 2.05 -14.96 6.29
CA ALA A 257 1.94 -16.40 6.50
C ALA A 257 3.30 -17.09 6.62
N SER A 258 4.33 -16.61 5.91
CA SER A 258 5.71 -17.12 6.04
C SER A 258 6.37 -16.73 7.34
N LYS A 259 5.93 -15.65 8.00
CA LYS A 259 6.48 -15.17 9.29
C LYS A 259 5.85 -15.85 10.49
N VAL A 260 4.54 -16.01 10.47
CA VAL A 260 3.77 -16.39 11.66
C VAL A 260 2.79 -17.55 11.42
N GLY A 261 2.82 -18.15 10.22
CA GLY A 261 1.81 -19.13 9.81
C GLY A 261 0.45 -18.50 9.55
N GLN A 262 -0.47 -19.25 8.95
CA GLN A 262 -1.80 -18.75 8.62
C GLN A 262 -2.63 -18.42 9.88
N ASP A 263 -2.51 -19.20 10.97
CA ASP A 263 -3.20 -18.91 12.24
C ASP A 263 -2.70 -17.59 12.85
N GLY A 264 -1.38 -17.37 12.86
CA GLY A 264 -0.76 -16.13 13.33
C GLY A 264 -1.13 -14.92 12.45
N GLU A 265 -1.29 -15.12 11.15
CA GLU A 265 -1.81 -14.12 10.21
C GLU A 265 -3.21 -13.64 10.61
N ILE A 266 -4.11 -14.57 10.95
CA ILE A 266 -5.47 -14.20 11.40
C ILE A 266 -5.43 -13.44 12.73
N VAL A 267 -4.54 -13.79 13.66
CA VAL A 267 -4.33 -13.02 14.89
C VAL A 267 -3.85 -11.60 14.57
N ALA A 268 -2.86 -11.45 13.69
CA ALA A 268 -2.35 -10.13 13.26
C ALA A 268 -3.45 -9.30 12.60
N LEU A 269 -4.26 -9.91 11.73
CA LEU A 269 -5.35 -9.24 11.03
C LEU A 269 -6.47 -8.82 12.00
N ALA A 270 -6.83 -9.66 12.98
CA ALA A 270 -7.85 -9.33 13.97
C ALA A 270 -7.46 -8.10 14.79
N LEU A 271 -6.20 -8.03 15.21
CA LEU A 271 -5.64 -6.86 15.87
C LEU A 271 -5.69 -5.65 14.90
N LEU A 272 -5.15 -5.78 13.70
CA LEU A 272 -5.10 -4.69 12.71
C LEU A 272 -6.49 -4.09 12.45
N MET A 273 -7.52 -4.93 12.22
CA MET A 273 -8.86 -4.49 11.86
C MET A 273 -9.58 -3.76 13.00
N SER A 274 -9.08 -3.85 14.22
CA SER A 274 -9.61 -3.13 15.38
C SER A 274 -8.84 -1.84 15.72
N LEU A 275 -7.74 -1.52 15.02
CA LEU A 275 -6.90 -0.36 15.30
C LEU A 275 -7.29 0.87 14.47
N PRO A 276 -6.97 2.12 14.93
CA PRO A 276 -7.13 3.32 14.12
C PRO A 276 -6.22 3.30 12.88
N GLY A 277 -6.68 3.96 11.81
CA GLY A 277 -5.95 4.06 10.55
C GLY A 277 -6.74 3.58 9.33
N MET A 278 -6.10 3.56 8.19
CA MET A 278 -6.64 3.15 6.90
C MET A 278 -6.02 1.81 6.48
N PRO A 279 -6.77 0.68 6.54
CA PRO A 279 -6.21 -0.63 6.28
C PRO A 279 -5.90 -0.88 4.81
N SER A 280 -4.82 -1.62 4.53
CA SER A 280 -4.57 -2.25 3.24
C SER A 280 -4.29 -3.74 3.41
N ILE A 281 -4.82 -4.55 2.49
CA ILE A 281 -4.63 -5.99 2.38
C ILE A 281 -3.80 -6.25 1.14
N TYR A 282 -2.66 -6.88 1.30
CA TYR A 282 -1.80 -7.21 0.17
C TYR A 282 -2.32 -8.46 -0.54
N TYR A 283 -2.46 -8.39 -1.87
CA TYR A 283 -3.03 -9.46 -2.67
C TYR A 283 -2.37 -10.82 -2.40
N GLY A 284 -3.17 -11.83 -2.16
CA GLY A 284 -2.74 -13.18 -1.81
C GLY A 284 -2.60 -13.43 -0.32
N ASP A 285 -2.43 -12.40 0.54
CA ASP A 285 -2.44 -12.61 2.00
C ASP A 285 -3.82 -13.13 2.43
N GLU A 286 -4.92 -12.66 1.82
CA GLU A 286 -6.27 -13.18 2.07
C GLU A 286 -6.47 -14.65 1.64
N GLN A 287 -5.48 -15.25 1.00
CA GLN A 287 -5.43 -16.67 0.65
C GLN A 287 -4.35 -17.43 1.42
N GLY A 288 -3.66 -16.74 2.35
CA GLY A 288 -2.54 -17.30 3.09
C GLY A 288 -1.33 -17.62 2.19
N PHE A 289 -1.08 -16.82 1.17
CA PHE A 289 0.09 -17.00 0.31
C PHE A 289 1.37 -16.85 1.11
N GLU A 290 2.32 -17.73 0.81
CA GLU A 290 3.66 -17.73 1.40
C GLU A 290 4.68 -17.15 0.40
N GLY A 291 5.74 -16.57 0.93
CA GLY A 291 6.86 -16.03 0.17
C GLY A 291 7.84 -15.31 1.08
N VAL A 292 9.11 -15.56 0.89
CA VAL A 292 10.21 -14.91 1.63
C VAL A 292 11.08 -14.19 0.61
N ARG A 293 11.44 -12.96 0.90
CA ARG A 293 12.37 -12.19 0.06
C ARG A 293 13.70 -12.92 -0.03
N GLY A 294 14.18 -13.01 -1.26
CA GLY A 294 15.50 -13.54 -1.54
C GLY A 294 16.60 -12.50 -1.40
N GLU A 295 17.75 -12.77 -2.02
CA GLU A 295 18.86 -11.84 -2.14
C GLU A 295 19.10 -11.48 -3.61
N GLY A 296 19.69 -10.30 -3.83
CA GLY A 296 20.08 -9.81 -5.16
C GLY A 296 18.91 -9.35 -6.04
N PHE A 297 19.11 -9.39 -7.36
CA PHE A 297 18.25 -8.77 -8.36
C PHE A 297 16.80 -9.33 -8.42
N ALA A 298 16.60 -10.56 -8.00
CA ALA A 298 15.28 -11.22 -7.97
C ALA A 298 14.69 -11.37 -6.55
N ALA A 299 15.15 -10.55 -5.61
CA ALA A 299 14.81 -10.66 -4.20
C ALA A 299 13.29 -10.72 -3.93
N ASP A 300 12.51 -9.95 -4.67
CA ASP A 300 11.09 -9.75 -4.41
C ASP A 300 10.16 -10.71 -5.18
N ASP A 301 10.68 -11.56 -6.07
CA ASP A 301 9.84 -12.40 -6.93
C ASP A 301 8.93 -13.35 -6.14
N ALA A 302 9.46 -13.94 -5.07
CA ALA A 302 8.71 -14.88 -4.23
C ALA A 302 7.52 -14.22 -3.49
N ILE A 303 7.61 -12.92 -3.20
CA ILE A 303 6.55 -12.18 -2.52
C ILE A 303 5.57 -11.48 -3.49
N ARG A 304 5.83 -11.54 -4.80
CA ARG A 304 5.03 -10.91 -5.87
C ARG A 304 4.52 -11.94 -6.89
N PRO A 305 3.93 -13.08 -6.46
CA PRO A 305 3.55 -14.18 -7.34
C PRO A 305 2.41 -13.78 -8.29
N PRO A 306 2.27 -14.45 -9.45
CA PRO A 306 1.13 -14.27 -10.32
C PRO A 306 -0.16 -14.80 -9.67
N LEU A 307 -1.24 -14.07 -9.88
CA LEU A 307 -2.59 -14.56 -9.60
C LEU A 307 -3.04 -15.50 -10.73
N PRO A 308 -3.92 -16.48 -10.45
CA PRO A 308 -4.63 -17.23 -11.47
C PRO A 308 -5.38 -16.31 -12.44
N ALA A 309 -5.87 -16.84 -13.55
CA ALA A 309 -6.61 -16.04 -14.51
C ALA A 309 -7.92 -15.49 -13.94
N SER A 310 -8.49 -16.18 -12.96
CA SER A 310 -9.68 -15.75 -12.23
C SER A 310 -9.72 -16.30 -10.80
N PRO A 311 -10.53 -15.71 -9.90
CA PRO A 311 -10.71 -16.23 -8.54
C PRO A 311 -11.22 -17.68 -8.49
N ALA A 312 -11.92 -18.13 -9.52
CA ALA A 312 -12.43 -19.51 -9.59
C ALA A 312 -11.33 -20.59 -9.69
N GLU A 313 -10.10 -20.16 -10.03
CA GLU A 313 -8.93 -21.04 -10.13
C GLU A 313 -8.08 -21.06 -8.86
N LEU A 314 -8.51 -20.34 -7.80
CA LEU A 314 -7.82 -20.36 -6.51
C LEU A 314 -7.91 -21.75 -5.87
N SER A 315 -6.88 -22.07 -5.09
CA SER A 315 -6.86 -23.32 -4.31
C SER A 315 -7.88 -23.29 -3.18
N GLU A 316 -8.55 -24.41 -2.92
CA GLU A 316 -9.44 -24.57 -1.76
C GLU A 316 -8.67 -24.44 -0.42
N LEU A 317 -7.36 -24.61 -0.41
CA LEU A 317 -6.53 -24.52 0.80
C LEU A 317 -6.54 -23.13 1.44
N GLY A 318 -6.68 -22.07 0.63
CA GLY A 318 -6.77 -20.69 1.13
C GLY A 318 -8.18 -20.23 1.50
N GLN A 319 -9.21 -21.04 1.23
CA GLN A 319 -10.59 -20.61 1.42
C GLN A 319 -10.92 -20.21 2.86
N TRP A 320 -10.40 -20.92 3.86
CA TRP A 320 -10.65 -20.59 5.25
C TRP A 320 -10.00 -19.26 5.66
N VAL A 321 -8.82 -18.95 5.15
CA VAL A 321 -8.11 -17.69 5.37
C VAL A 321 -8.93 -16.54 4.77
N PHE A 322 -9.45 -16.73 3.56
CA PHE A 322 -10.33 -15.76 2.90
C PHE A 322 -11.59 -15.48 3.71
N GLU A 323 -12.26 -16.52 4.22
CA GLU A 323 -13.47 -16.34 5.02
C GLU A 323 -13.19 -15.63 6.35
N GLU A 324 -12.05 -15.87 6.99
CA GLU A 324 -11.65 -15.12 8.19
C GLU A 324 -11.33 -13.66 7.87
N HIS A 325 -10.58 -13.39 6.78
CA HIS A 325 -10.35 -12.02 6.30
C HIS A 325 -11.67 -11.28 6.06
N LYS A 326 -12.60 -11.90 5.34
CA LYS A 326 -13.92 -11.35 5.03
C LYS A 326 -14.73 -11.03 6.30
N LYS A 327 -14.70 -11.89 7.31
CA LYS A 327 -15.35 -11.64 8.60
C LYS A 327 -14.76 -10.43 9.32
N LEU A 328 -13.44 -10.37 9.43
CA LEU A 328 -12.71 -9.30 10.15
C LEU A 328 -12.83 -7.95 9.41
N ILE A 329 -12.69 -7.94 8.09
CA ILE A 329 -12.96 -6.77 7.26
C ILE A 329 -14.42 -6.33 7.41
N GLY A 330 -15.36 -7.28 7.48
CA GLY A 330 -16.77 -7.02 7.73
C GLY A 330 -17.02 -6.34 9.09
N VAL A 331 -16.27 -6.70 10.13
CA VAL A 331 -16.29 -5.96 11.41
C VAL A 331 -15.84 -4.52 11.22
N ARG A 332 -14.71 -4.31 10.56
CA ARG A 332 -14.18 -2.98 10.26
C ARG A 332 -15.18 -2.12 9.49
N ARG A 333 -15.79 -2.65 8.45
CA ARG A 333 -16.77 -1.92 7.62
C ARG A 333 -18.02 -1.48 8.38
N ARG A 334 -18.47 -2.26 9.34
CA ARG A 334 -19.60 -1.90 10.21
C ARG A 334 -19.23 -0.86 11.28
N ASN A 335 -17.93 -0.63 11.49
CA ASN A 335 -17.38 0.22 12.54
C ASN A 335 -16.39 1.23 11.96
N GLN A 336 -16.85 2.06 11.00
CA GLN A 336 -16.01 3.06 10.33
C GLN A 336 -15.38 4.07 11.29
N TRP A 337 -15.97 4.29 12.46
CA TRP A 337 -15.41 5.10 13.53
C TRP A 337 -14.02 4.64 13.99
N LEU A 338 -13.67 3.36 13.76
CA LEU A 338 -12.34 2.82 14.04
C LEU A 338 -11.22 3.56 13.31
N THR A 339 -11.51 4.19 12.17
CA THR A 339 -10.51 4.96 11.41
C THR A 339 -9.85 6.04 12.28
N HIS A 340 -10.60 6.64 13.18
CA HIS A 340 -10.14 7.72 14.08
C HIS A 340 -10.27 7.35 15.57
N ALA A 341 -10.34 6.07 15.88
CA ALA A 341 -10.48 5.61 17.27
C ALA A 341 -9.27 6.00 18.12
N ASP A 342 -9.51 6.17 19.41
CA ASP A 342 -8.44 6.12 20.41
C ASP A 342 -8.21 4.64 20.81
N VAL A 343 -6.96 4.26 21.00
CA VAL A 343 -6.57 2.88 21.31
C VAL A 343 -5.80 2.81 22.63
N GLU A 344 -6.13 1.81 23.44
CA GLU A 344 -5.40 1.50 24.67
C GLU A 344 -5.24 0.00 24.88
N VAL A 345 -4.14 -0.41 25.50
CA VAL A 345 -3.91 -1.78 25.94
C VAL A 345 -4.45 -1.91 27.37
N LEU A 346 -5.40 -2.82 27.57
CA LEU A 346 -6.06 -3.04 28.86
C LEU A 346 -5.25 -4.01 29.75
N ASP A 347 -4.71 -5.06 29.12
CA ASP A 347 -3.91 -6.08 29.76
C ASP A 347 -2.96 -6.74 28.77
N LYS A 348 -1.82 -7.22 29.23
CA LYS A 348 -0.82 -7.91 28.42
C LYS A 348 0.07 -8.82 29.25
N GLU A 349 0.41 -9.92 28.62
CA GLU A 349 1.47 -10.84 29.04
C GLU A 349 2.31 -11.21 27.80
N ASN A 350 3.23 -12.14 27.93
CA ASN A 350 4.04 -12.57 26.78
C ASN A 350 3.14 -13.11 25.64
N ALA A 351 2.19 -13.99 25.99
CA ALA A 351 1.36 -14.71 25.04
C ALA A 351 -0.10 -14.17 24.92
N THR A 352 -0.44 -13.13 25.68
CA THR A 352 -1.80 -12.56 25.66
C THR A 352 -1.78 -11.04 25.60
N ILE A 353 -2.76 -10.47 24.89
CA ILE A 353 -2.97 -9.02 24.87
C ILE A 353 -4.46 -8.73 24.75
N SER A 354 -4.93 -7.71 25.49
CA SER A 354 -6.28 -7.17 25.38
C SER A 354 -6.18 -5.70 24.97
N VAL A 355 -6.74 -5.36 23.81
CA VAL A 355 -6.70 -4.03 23.20
C VAL A 355 -8.11 -3.50 23.09
N ARG A 356 -8.32 -2.23 23.45
CA ARG A 356 -9.58 -1.55 23.30
C ARG A 356 -9.46 -0.33 22.40
N SER A 357 -10.34 -0.24 21.41
CA SER A 357 -10.51 0.94 20.58
C SER A 357 -11.83 1.61 20.90
N ARG A 358 -11.82 2.94 21.03
CA ARG A 358 -12.99 3.77 21.36
C ARG A 358 -13.22 4.85 20.32
N GLY A 359 -14.47 5.00 19.91
CA GLY A 359 -14.96 6.10 19.10
C GLY A 359 -15.33 7.32 19.96
N GLU A 360 -15.43 8.47 19.30
CA GLU A 360 -15.80 9.75 19.97
C GLU A 360 -17.20 9.77 20.59
N ASN A 361 -18.13 8.96 20.04
CA ASN A 361 -19.50 8.90 20.53
C ASN A 361 -19.74 7.78 21.55
N GLY A 362 -18.67 7.14 22.03
CA GLY A 362 -18.72 6.08 23.03
C GLY A 362 -18.86 4.67 22.45
N GLU A 363 -18.65 4.52 21.13
CA GLU A 363 -18.48 3.21 20.53
C GLU A 363 -17.23 2.54 21.07
N GLU A 364 -17.26 1.22 21.22
CA GLU A 364 -16.12 0.47 21.76
C GLU A 364 -16.02 -0.92 21.08
N ILE A 365 -14.80 -1.30 20.78
CA ILE A 365 -14.43 -2.68 20.42
C ILE A 365 -13.25 -3.09 21.30
N GLN A 366 -13.36 -4.25 21.92
CA GLN A 366 -12.28 -4.94 22.59
C GLN A 366 -11.84 -6.14 21.76
N THR A 367 -10.54 -6.28 21.58
CA THR A 367 -9.90 -7.40 20.88
C THR A 367 -8.96 -8.09 21.85
N ASP A 368 -9.24 -9.36 22.13
CA ASP A 368 -8.40 -10.21 22.94
C ASP A 368 -7.67 -11.20 22.02
N ALA A 369 -6.35 -11.23 22.10
CA ALA A 369 -5.52 -12.16 21.35
C ALA A 369 -4.67 -12.99 22.31
N TRP A 370 -4.53 -14.26 21.98
CA TRP A 370 -3.67 -15.19 22.73
C TRP A 370 -2.95 -16.12 21.76
N LEU A 371 -1.75 -16.51 22.14
CA LEU A 371 -0.91 -17.44 21.40
C LEU A 371 -0.81 -18.72 22.22
N GLU A 372 -1.04 -19.86 21.61
CA GLU A 372 -0.79 -21.13 22.28
C GLU A 372 0.72 -21.35 22.38
N PRO A 373 1.23 -21.85 23.53
CA PRO A 373 2.63 -22.24 23.62
C PRO A 373 2.91 -23.35 22.60
N ALA A 374 3.98 -23.18 21.82
CA ALA A 374 4.42 -24.16 20.84
C ALA A 374 4.85 -25.49 21.50
#